data_94152ba68d24360b739090652a975b68
#
_entry.id   94152ba68d24360b739090652a975b68
#
_cell.length_a   1.000
_cell.length_b   1.000
_cell.length_c   1.000
_cell.angle_alpha   90.00
_cell.angle_beta   90.00
_cell.angle_gamma   90.00
#
_symmetry.space_group_name_H-M   'P 1'
#
loop_
_entity.id
_entity.type
_entity.pdbx_description
1 polymer ?
#
loop_
_entity_poly.entity_id
_entity_poly.type
_entity_poly.pdbx_seq_one_letter_code
_entity_poly.pdbx_strand_id
1 'polypeptide(L)'
;MQLFIEDKQIEYNKAMKWFEDLTEEKIFVFEHQDVYTAGKSIDNNEKEKNISNIHGVPAIHTSRGGLWTWHGKGQVVVYFIYNIKKRHLPLSNFLSIVENVVVENVKTELFKHDSKTNFNIFTDNNKRGFWYKNNKSKKENNNEKFGFIGLRVSKGFVLHGISINYNNNLALFDYINPCGLGKVKITSIENILKENNNKSLSALDIHNFKLMLGNELFVALNI
;
A
#
# COMPACT_ATOMS: atom_id res chain seq x y z
N MET A 1 10.65 4.59 18.63
CA MET A 1 9.54 4.30 17.70
C MET A 1 8.66 3.19 18.27
N GLN A 2 7.35 3.19 17.98
CA GLN A 2 6.40 2.15 18.41
C GLN A 2 5.80 1.47 17.19
N LEU A 3 5.46 0.17 17.31
CA LEU A 3 4.79 -0.62 16.27
C LEU A 3 3.41 -1.07 16.78
N PHE A 4 2.38 -0.83 15.97
CA PHE A 4 1.01 -1.25 16.23
C PHE A 4 0.53 -2.11 15.05
N ILE A 5 0.06 -3.32 15.36
CA ILE A 5 -0.50 -4.25 14.36
C ILE A 5 -1.92 -4.59 14.77
N GLU A 6 -2.87 -4.30 13.90
CA GLU A 6 -4.29 -4.47 14.16
C GLU A 6 -4.90 -5.50 13.21
N ASP A 7 -5.69 -6.42 13.74
CA ASP A 7 -6.40 -7.42 12.95
C ASP A 7 -7.79 -6.96 12.52
N LYS A 8 -8.37 -6.04 13.29
CA LYS A 8 -9.67 -5.46 12.97
C LYS A 8 -9.51 -4.37 11.90
N GLN A 9 -10.50 -4.31 11.01
CA GLN A 9 -10.58 -3.19 10.07
C GLN A 9 -10.82 -1.86 10.80
N ILE A 10 -10.07 -0.85 10.40
CA ILE A 10 -10.10 0.49 11.00
C ILE A 10 -10.82 1.45 10.05
N GLU A 11 -11.81 2.18 10.57
CA GLU A 11 -12.45 3.28 9.86
C GLU A 11 -11.42 4.37 9.53
N TYR A 12 -11.54 4.95 8.32
CA TYR A 12 -10.54 5.88 7.81
C TYR A 12 -10.35 7.11 8.72
N ASN A 13 -11.46 7.76 9.13
CA ASN A 13 -11.39 8.96 9.96
C ASN A 13 -10.80 8.66 11.35
N LYS A 14 -11.00 7.44 11.88
CA LYS A 14 -10.37 7.02 13.13
C LYS A 14 -8.85 6.91 12.97
N ALA A 15 -8.38 6.35 11.86
CA ALA A 15 -6.95 6.27 11.59
C ALA A 15 -6.32 7.65 11.37
N MET A 16 -7.05 8.61 10.79
CA MET A 16 -6.53 9.96 10.57
C MET A 16 -6.24 10.70 11.88
N LYS A 17 -6.94 10.39 12.97
CA LYS A 17 -6.66 10.96 14.29
C LYS A 17 -5.28 10.58 14.83
N TRP A 18 -4.71 9.47 14.36
CA TRP A 18 -3.34 9.09 14.76
C TRP A 18 -2.29 10.10 14.31
N PHE A 19 -2.55 10.84 13.22
CA PHE A 19 -1.64 11.87 12.69
C PHE A 19 -1.76 13.23 13.40
N GLU A 20 -2.67 13.37 14.36
CA GLU A 20 -2.79 14.58 15.18
C GLU A 20 -1.69 14.64 16.25
N ASP A 21 -1.24 13.47 16.73
CA ASP A 21 -0.15 13.35 17.71
C ASP A 21 1.16 13.00 17.02
N LEU A 22 2.03 13.99 16.89
CA LEU A 22 3.38 13.86 16.32
C LEU A 22 4.48 13.86 17.40
N THR A 23 4.17 13.52 18.63
CA THR A 23 5.14 13.49 19.72
C THR A 23 6.09 12.30 19.64
N GLU A 24 5.60 11.17 19.11
CA GLU A 24 6.34 9.92 18.99
C GLU A 24 6.27 9.33 17.58
N GLU A 25 7.33 8.65 17.21
CA GLU A 25 7.37 7.90 15.94
C GLU A 25 6.60 6.58 16.09
N LYS A 26 5.74 6.31 15.12
CA LYS A 26 4.83 5.15 15.12
C LYS A 26 4.74 4.53 13.73
N ILE A 27 4.62 3.20 13.71
CA ILE A 27 4.24 2.42 12.53
C ILE A 27 2.94 1.71 12.87
N PHE A 28 1.95 1.81 11.99
CA PHE A 28 0.68 1.09 12.10
C PHE A 28 0.53 0.15 10.91
N VAL A 29 0.20 -1.11 11.17
CA VAL A 29 -0.08 -2.12 10.13
C VAL A 29 -1.48 -2.67 10.36
N PHE A 30 -2.37 -2.51 9.39
CA PHE A 30 -3.79 -2.81 9.55
C PHE A 30 -4.52 -2.91 8.20
N GLU A 31 -5.84 -3.08 8.25
CA GLU A 31 -6.75 -3.00 7.11
C GLU A 31 -7.80 -1.91 7.36
N HIS A 32 -8.19 -1.16 6.35
CA HIS A 32 -9.33 -0.24 6.45
C HIS A 32 -10.67 -0.94 6.25
N GLN A 33 -11.75 -0.36 6.77
CA GLN A 33 -13.09 -0.54 6.21
C GLN A 33 -13.11 0.07 4.80
N ASP A 34 -14.06 -0.37 3.97
CA ASP A 34 -14.14 0.08 2.58
C ASP A 34 -14.21 1.60 2.46
N VAL A 35 -13.27 2.17 1.75
CA VAL A 35 -13.16 3.61 1.52
C VAL A 35 -12.37 3.92 0.24
N TYR A 36 -12.86 4.87 -0.54
CA TYR A 36 -12.04 5.53 -1.56
C TYR A 36 -11.36 6.76 -0.98
N THR A 37 -10.10 6.95 -1.31
CA THR A 37 -9.37 8.16 -0.90
C THR A 37 -8.80 8.88 -2.11
N ALA A 38 -9.01 10.19 -2.19
CA ALA A 38 -8.41 11.08 -3.17
C ALA A 38 -7.19 11.78 -2.57
N GLY A 39 -6.05 11.70 -3.24
CA GLY A 39 -4.87 12.48 -2.88
C GLY A 39 -4.91 13.89 -3.48
N LYS A 40 -4.00 14.76 -3.07
CA LYS A 40 -3.94 16.18 -3.48
C LYS A 40 -3.87 16.43 -5.00
N SER A 41 -3.45 15.45 -5.79
CA SER A 41 -3.40 15.60 -7.26
C SER A 41 -4.80 15.66 -7.90
N ILE A 42 -5.86 15.34 -7.16
CA ILE A 42 -7.26 15.47 -7.58
C ILE A 42 -7.78 16.91 -7.41
N ASP A 43 -7.20 17.72 -6.54
CA ASP A 43 -7.68 19.08 -6.21
C ASP A 43 -7.80 19.98 -7.45
N ASN A 44 -7.05 19.69 -8.51
CA ASN A 44 -7.10 20.42 -9.78
C ASN A 44 -8.21 19.94 -10.73
N ASN A 45 -8.97 18.88 -10.39
CA ASN A 45 -10.07 18.37 -11.19
C ASN A 45 -11.42 18.70 -10.53
N GLU A 46 -12.06 19.77 -11.01
CA GLU A 46 -13.35 20.24 -10.44
C GLU A 46 -14.47 19.19 -10.44
N LYS A 47 -14.44 18.26 -11.42
CA LYS A 47 -15.45 17.17 -11.50
C LYS A 47 -15.27 16.13 -10.41
N GLU A 48 -14.05 15.93 -9.93
CA GLU A 48 -13.72 14.90 -8.94
C GLU A 48 -13.64 15.46 -7.51
N LYS A 49 -13.49 16.77 -7.37
CA LYS A 49 -13.27 17.46 -6.09
C LYS A 49 -14.43 17.30 -5.08
N ASN A 50 -15.65 17.10 -5.56
CA ASN A 50 -16.85 17.03 -4.72
C ASN A 50 -17.41 15.60 -4.58
N ILE A 51 -16.68 14.58 -5.02
CA ILE A 51 -17.12 13.19 -4.90
C ILE A 51 -16.99 12.76 -3.44
N SER A 52 -18.10 12.40 -2.82
CA SER A 52 -18.16 11.90 -1.43
C SER A 52 -18.58 10.44 -1.34
N ASN A 53 -18.98 9.82 -2.46
CA ASN A 53 -19.41 8.43 -2.55
C ASN A 53 -19.14 7.87 -3.95
N ILE A 54 -18.66 6.64 -4.03
CA ILE A 54 -18.47 5.90 -5.28
C ILE A 54 -19.12 4.53 -5.10
N HIS A 55 -20.20 4.26 -5.83
CA HIS A 55 -20.95 2.99 -5.78
C HIS A 55 -21.28 2.49 -4.36
N GLY A 56 -21.73 3.38 -3.48
CA GLY A 56 -22.11 3.06 -2.10
C GLY A 56 -20.95 3.05 -1.10
N VAL A 57 -19.71 3.20 -1.56
CA VAL A 57 -18.53 3.27 -0.70
C VAL A 57 -18.13 4.73 -0.44
N PRO A 58 -17.89 5.14 0.81
CA PRO A 58 -17.43 6.50 1.14
C PRO A 58 -16.20 6.91 0.35
N ALA A 59 -16.18 8.17 -0.12
CA ALA A 59 -15.04 8.76 -0.83
C ALA A 59 -14.55 10.01 -0.08
N ILE A 60 -13.28 10.01 0.32
CA ILE A 60 -12.70 11.02 1.23
C ILE A 60 -11.51 11.70 0.55
N HIS A 61 -11.50 13.03 0.56
CA HIS A 61 -10.35 13.83 0.12
C HIS A 61 -9.31 13.91 1.24
N THR A 62 -8.05 13.70 0.89
CA THR A 62 -6.97 13.52 1.84
C THR A 62 -5.77 14.39 1.52
N SER A 63 -4.89 14.54 2.48
CA SER A 63 -3.66 15.31 2.31
C SER A 63 -2.46 14.52 1.77
N ARG A 64 -2.61 13.19 1.53
CA ARG A 64 -1.56 12.37 0.92
C ARG A 64 -1.26 12.78 -0.52
N GLY A 65 -0.12 12.38 -1.05
CA GLY A 65 0.17 12.50 -2.47
C GLY A 65 -0.66 11.53 -3.34
N GLY A 66 -0.69 11.79 -4.64
CA GLY A 66 -1.31 10.94 -5.66
C GLY A 66 -2.77 11.22 -5.92
N LEU A 67 -3.40 10.32 -6.67
CA LEU A 67 -4.77 10.37 -7.17
C LEU A 67 -5.70 9.49 -6.30
N TRP A 68 -6.78 8.96 -6.92
CA TRP A 68 -7.69 8.02 -6.26
C TRP A 68 -7.01 6.68 -5.95
N THR A 69 -7.37 6.11 -4.82
CA THR A 69 -7.16 4.69 -4.50
C THR A 69 -8.33 4.18 -3.66
N TRP A 70 -8.46 2.87 -3.58
CA TRP A 70 -9.40 2.20 -2.70
C TRP A 70 -8.63 1.49 -1.58
N HIS A 71 -9.25 1.42 -0.40
CA HIS A 71 -8.80 0.62 0.73
C HIS A 71 -9.97 -0.21 1.24
N GLY A 72 -9.71 -1.41 1.75
CA GLY A 72 -10.71 -2.29 2.34
C GLY A 72 -10.12 -3.63 2.77
N LYS A 73 -11.01 -4.57 3.09
CA LYS A 73 -10.66 -5.90 3.57
C LYS A 73 -9.72 -6.62 2.59
N GLY A 74 -8.67 -7.24 3.14
CA GLY A 74 -7.68 -7.97 2.36
C GLY A 74 -6.58 -7.10 1.76
N GLN A 75 -6.61 -5.78 1.98
CA GLN A 75 -5.52 -4.88 1.63
C GLN A 75 -4.73 -4.49 2.89
N VAL A 76 -3.46 -4.85 2.96
CA VAL A 76 -2.58 -4.46 4.06
C VAL A 76 -2.15 -3.01 3.88
N VAL A 77 -2.44 -2.18 4.88
CA VAL A 77 -2.07 -0.76 4.92
C VAL A 77 -1.00 -0.56 6.00
N VAL A 78 0.04 0.19 5.66
CA VAL A 78 1.06 0.61 6.62
C VAL A 78 1.09 2.13 6.66
N TYR A 79 0.84 2.70 7.84
CA TYR A 79 0.99 4.13 8.06
C TYR A 79 2.22 4.44 8.92
N PHE A 80 2.86 5.54 8.60
CA PHE A 80 4.05 6.05 9.28
C PHE A 80 3.76 7.39 9.96
N ILE A 81 4.26 7.53 11.19
CA ILE A 81 4.58 8.81 11.82
C ILE A 81 6.08 8.73 12.07
N TYR A 82 6.89 9.24 11.14
CA TYR A 82 8.34 9.05 11.17
C TYR A 82 9.07 10.38 10.95
N ASN A 83 9.90 10.77 11.91
CA ASN A 83 10.57 12.08 11.90
C ASN A 83 11.89 12.04 11.13
N ILE A 84 11.81 12.23 9.81
CA ILE A 84 13.01 12.24 8.94
C ILE A 84 13.95 13.41 9.26
N LYS A 85 13.44 14.53 9.79
CA LYS A 85 14.28 15.67 10.20
C LYS A 85 15.13 15.32 11.41
N LYS A 86 14.54 14.76 12.48
CA LYS A 86 15.24 14.33 13.70
C LYS A 86 16.29 13.25 13.39
N ARG A 87 15.99 12.37 12.46
CA ARG A 87 16.88 11.27 12.07
C ARG A 87 17.90 11.63 10.98
N HIS A 88 17.89 12.86 10.49
CA HIS A 88 18.75 13.31 9.40
C HIS A 88 18.66 12.39 8.17
N LEU A 89 17.49 11.77 7.93
CA LEU A 89 17.27 10.81 6.87
C LEU A 89 16.55 11.50 5.68
N PRO A 90 17.15 11.58 4.49
CA PRO A 90 16.46 12.07 3.29
C PRO A 90 15.22 11.24 2.98
N LEU A 91 14.17 11.87 2.45
CA LEU A 91 12.93 11.16 2.07
C LEU A 91 13.19 10.06 1.03
N SER A 92 14.14 10.26 0.11
CA SER A 92 14.56 9.23 -0.86
C SER A 92 15.09 7.98 -0.18
N ASN A 93 15.90 8.15 0.86
CA ASN A 93 16.48 7.03 1.59
C ASN A 93 15.40 6.31 2.43
N PHE A 94 14.50 7.07 3.08
CA PHE A 94 13.34 6.49 3.75
C PHE A 94 12.51 5.63 2.78
N LEU A 95 12.21 6.17 1.59
CA LEU A 95 11.48 5.44 0.55
C LEU A 95 12.22 4.18 0.13
N SER A 96 13.51 4.26 -0.15
CA SER A 96 14.32 3.09 -0.56
C SER A 96 14.32 2.00 0.51
N ILE A 97 14.40 2.36 1.80
CA ILE A 97 14.30 1.40 2.91
C ILE A 97 12.92 0.71 2.87
N VAL A 98 11.84 1.49 2.83
CA VAL A 98 10.48 0.94 2.81
C VAL A 98 10.24 0.05 1.59
N GLU A 99 10.66 0.50 0.40
CA GLU A 99 10.51 -0.23 -0.85
C GLU A 99 11.26 -1.57 -0.82
N ASN A 100 12.50 -1.58 -0.35
CA ASN A 100 13.30 -2.80 -0.24
C ASN A 100 12.67 -3.79 0.75
N VAL A 101 12.26 -3.34 1.93
CA VAL A 101 11.59 -4.19 2.92
C VAL A 101 10.33 -4.80 2.33
N VAL A 102 9.46 -4.02 1.67
CA VAL A 102 8.24 -4.54 1.06
C VAL A 102 8.53 -5.57 -0.03
N VAL A 103 9.47 -5.29 -0.93
CA VAL A 103 9.84 -6.20 -2.02
C VAL A 103 10.32 -7.54 -1.48
N GLU A 104 11.22 -7.54 -0.49
CA GLU A 104 11.76 -8.77 0.08
C GLU A 104 10.70 -9.54 0.90
N ASN A 105 9.83 -8.85 1.64
CA ASN A 105 8.72 -9.51 2.36
C ASN A 105 7.71 -10.15 1.39
N VAL A 106 7.37 -9.47 0.28
CA VAL A 106 6.48 -10.04 -0.73
C VAL A 106 7.11 -11.24 -1.44
N LYS A 107 8.39 -11.19 -1.78
CA LYS A 107 9.11 -12.35 -2.33
C LYS A 107 9.11 -13.52 -1.36
N THR A 108 9.38 -13.29 -0.07
CA THR A 108 9.36 -14.30 0.98
C THR A 108 7.96 -14.93 1.11
N GLU A 109 6.90 -14.11 1.10
CA GLU A 109 5.52 -14.60 1.17
C GLU A 109 5.16 -15.44 -0.05
N LEU A 110 5.49 -14.99 -1.25
CA LEU A 110 5.25 -15.76 -2.47
C LEU A 110 6.05 -17.07 -2.48
N PHE A 111 7.31 -17.05 -2.08
CA PHE A 111 8.18 -18.24 -2.01
C PHE A 111 7.66 -19.27 -1.00
N LYS A 112 7.11 -18.85 0.13
CA LYS A 112 6.47 -19.71 1.13
C LYS A 112 5.35 -20.56 0.53
N HIS A 113 4.60 -20.00 -0.42
CA HIS A 113 3.47 -20.67 -1.07
C HIS A 113 3.83 -21.36 -2.39
N ASP A 114 4.88 -20.90 -3.06
CA ASP A 114 5.39 -21.49 -4.31
C ASP A 114 6.93 -21.29 -4.42
N SER A 115 7.67 -22.24 -3.90
CA SER A 115 9.13 -22.21 -3.90
C SER A 115 9.77 -22.50 -5.27
N LYS A 116 8.98 -22.91 -6.28
CA LYS A 116 9.47 -23.27 -7.62
C LYS A 116 9.43 -22.10 -8.61
N THR A 117 8.55 -21.14 -8.37
CA THR A 117 8.38 -20.00 -9.27
C THR A 117 9.31 -18.84 -8.84
N ASN A 118 10.05 -18.31 -9.81
CA ASN A 118 10.81 -17.08 -9.60
C ASN A 118 9.92 -15.86 -9.91
N PHE A 119 9.41 -15.24 -8.85
CA PHE A 119 8.53 -14.07 -8.95
C PHE A 119 9.35 -12.80 -9.16
N ASN A 120 9.09 -12.09 -10.26
CA ASN A 120 9.73 -10.81 -10.54
C ASN A 120 8.95 -9.66 -9.88
N ILE A 121 9.31 -9.35 -8.65
CA ILE A 121 8.75 -8.27 -7.83
C ILE A 121 9.72 -7.10 -7.81
N PHE A 122 9.23 -5.88 -8.10
CA PHE A 122 10.09 -4.72 -8.23
C PHE A 122 9.35 -3.41 -7.89
N THR A 123 10.11 -2.34 -7.77
CA THR A 123 9.63 -0.95 -7.72
C THR A 123 10.06 -0.20 -8.97
N ASP A 124 9.34 0.86 -9.33
CA ASP A 124 9.64 1.70 -10.50
C ASP A 124 9.67 3.18 -10.07
N ASN A 125 10.80 3.83 -10.23
CA ASN A 125 11.00 5.23 -9.85
C ASN A 125 10.10 6.20 -10.63
N ASN A 126 9.72 5.86 -11.86
CA ASN A 126 8.85 6.68 -12.72
C ASN A 126 7.36 6.42 -12.46
N LYS A 127 7.03 5.22 -11.97
CA LYS A 127 5.66 4.76 -11.71
C LYS A 127 5.55 4.22 -10.29
N ARG A 128 5.73 5.10 -9.30
CA ARG A 128 5.81 4.73 -7.88
C ARG A 128 4.77 3.71 -7.45
N GLY A 129 5.23 2.71 -6.70
CA GLY A 129 4.44 1.61 -6.17
C GLY A 129 5.14 0.27 -6.34
N PHE A 130 4.42 -0.80 -6.05
CA PHE A 130 4.94 -2.16 -6.06
C PHE A 130 4.36 -2.94 -7.23
N TRP A 131 5.23 -3.59 -7.98
CA TRP A 131 4.91 -4.18 -9.27
C TRP A 131 5.33 -5.65 -9.35
N TYR A 132 4.55 -6.40 -10.08
CA TYR A 132 4.83 -7.76 -10.51
C TYR A 132 4.96 -7.81 -12.02
N LYS A 133 6.03 -8.40 -12.55
CA LYS A 133 6.15 -8.68 -13.98
C LYS A 133 5.60 -10.08 -14.27
N ASN A 134 4.46 -10.10 -14.96
CA ASN A 134 3.79 -11.35 -15.31
C ASN A 134 4.44 -11.99 -16.56
N ASN A 135 5.40 -12.89 -16.34
CA ASN A 135 6.14 -13.54 -17.41
C ASN A 135 5.29 -14.53 -18.24
N LYS A 136 4.08 -14.90 -17.78
CA LYS A 136 3.12 -15.73 -18.52
C LYS A 136 2.25 -14.92 -19.49
N SER A 137 2.18 -13.61 -19.29
CA SER A 137 1.42 -12.72 -20.17
C SER A 137 2.17 -12.49 -21.49
N LYS A 138 1.48 -12.69 -22.62
CA LYS A 138 2.00 -12.38 -23.96
C LYS A 138 1.90 -10.90 -24.34
N LYS A 139 1.39 -10.03 -23.45
CA LYS A 139 1.24 -8.60 -23.71
C LYS A 139 2.60 -7.91 -23.60
N GLU A 140 2.86 -6.91 -24.44
CA GLU A 140 4.09 -6.09 -24.38
C GLU A 140 4.27 -5.42 -23.01
N ASN A 141 3.19 -4.91 -22.42
CA ASN A 141 3.20 -4.39 -21.07
C ASN A 141 2.53 -5.41 -20.13
N ASN A 142 3.36 -6.25 -19.54
CA ASN A 142 2.95 -7.32 -18.63
C ASN A 142 3.21 -6.98 -17.15
N ASN A 143 3.46 -5.70 -16.84
CA ASN A 143 3.61 -5.24 -15.48
C ASN A 143 2.24 -5.02 -14.83
N GLU A 144 2.06 -5.60 -13.65
CA GLU A 144 0.84 -5.52 -12.86
C GLU A 144 1.14 -4.87 -11.51
N LYS A 145 0.29 -3.97 -11.06
CA LYS A 145 0.50 -3.21 -9.82
C LYS A 145 -0.25 -3.86 -8.67
N PHE A 146 0.47 -4.26 -7.62
CA PHE A 146 -0.13 -4.83 -6.42
C PHE A 146 -0.02 -3.94 -5.18
N GLY A 147 0.69 -2.80 -5.27
CA GLY A 147 0.78 -1.91 -4.13
C GLY A 147 1.04 -0.46 -4.49
N PHE A 148 0.70 0.42 -3.57
CA PHE A 148 0.66 1.87 -3.76
C PHE A 148 1.46 2.57 -2.68
N ILE A 149 2.03 3.73 -3.03
CA ILE A 149 2.75 4.63 -2.12
C ILE A 149 2.05 5.98 -2.14
N GLY A 150 1.57 6.43 -0.99
CA GLY A 150 0.89 7.71 -0.83
C GLY A 150 1.37 8.43 0.43
N LEU A 151 2.53 9.08 0.37
CA LEU A 151 3.14 9.77 1.50
C LEU A 151 2.85 11.28 1.49
N ARG A 152 2.96 11.87 2.66
CA ARG A 152 3.01 13.32 2.87
C ARG A 152 4.15 13.64 3.83
N VAL A 153 4.93 14.67 3.52
CA VAL A 153 5.88 15.26 4.47
C VAL A 153 5.28 16.52 5.08
N SER A 154 5.22 16.58 6.41
CA SER A 154 4.71 17.73 7.15
C SER A 154 5.50 17.91 8.45
N LYS A 155 5.97 19.14 8.70
CA LYS A 155 6.74 19.49 9.92
C LYS A 155 7.95 18.56 10.18
N GLY A 156 8.55 18.00 9.10
CA GLY A 156 9.68 17.06 9.22
C GLY A 156 9.27 15.60 9.46
N PHE A 157 7.97 15.30 9.51
CA PHE A 157 7.45 13.94 9.60
C PHE A 157 7.00 13.43 8.24
N VAL A 158 7.26 12.15 7.97
CA VAL A 158 6.58 11.36 6.95
C VAL A 158 5.29 10.84 7.56
N LEU A 159 4.18 11.12 6.90
CA LEU A 159 2.81 10.73 7.28
C LEU A 159 2.15 9.95 6.15
N HIS A 160 1.03 9.27 6.46
CA HIS A 160 0.41 8.28 5.60
C HIS A 160 1.36 7.11 5.32
N GLY A 161 1.30 6.48 4.14
CA GLY A 161 2.13 5.30 3.96
C GLY A 161 1.95 4.58 2.65
N ILE A 162 1.87 3.26 2.76
CA ILE A 162 1.76 2.33 1.64
C ILE A 162 0.53 1.44 1.80
N SER A 163 0.08 0.85 0.69
CA SER A 163 -0.91 -0.22 0.73
C SER A 163 -0.51 -1.34 -0.23
N ILE A 164 -0.79 -2.58 0.17
CA ILE A 164 -0.45 -3.80 -0.54
C ILE A 164 -1.72 -4.61 -0.71
N ASN A 165 -2.10 -4.86 -1.95
CA ASN A 165 -3.19 -5.77 -2.27
C ASN A 165 -2.76 -7.20 -1.95
N TYR A 166 -3.29 -7.77 -0.86
CA TYR A 166 -2.94 -9.12 -0.42
C TYR A 166 -3.92 -10.15 -1.01
N ASN A 167 -5.20 -10.11 -0.60
CA ASN A 167 -6.28 -10.96 -1.11
C ASN A 167 -7.62 -10.21 -1.23
N ASN A 168 -7.56 -8.89 -1.41
CA ASN A 168 -8.72 -8.01 -1.49
C ASN A 168 -9.49 -8.14 -2.81
N ASN A 169 -10.73 -7.67 -2.80
CA ASN A 169 -11.55 -7.54 -4.00
C ASN A 169 -11.02 -6.43 -4.92
N LEU A 170 -10.44 -6.82 -6.07
CA LEU A 170 -9.85 -5.87 -7.01
C LEU A 170 -10.88 -5.14 -7.90
N ALA A 171 -12.12 -5.65 -8.02
CA ALA A 171 -13.15 -5.03 -8.85
C ALA A 171 -13.49 -3.60 -8.40
N LEU A 172 -13.23 -3.25 -7.13
CA LEU A 172 -13.45 -1.90 -6.62
C LEU A 172 -12.47 -0.86 -7.20
N PHE A 173 -11.35 -1.28 -7.77
CA PHE A 173 -10.45 -0.40 -8.51
C PHE A 173 -10.97 -0.01 -9.90
N ASP A 174 -11.92 -0.76 -10.47
CA ASP A 174 -12.48 -0.48 -11.80
C ASP A 174 -13.33 0.81 -11.82
N TYR A 175 -13.79 1.27 -10.66
CA TYR A 175 -14.58 2.50 -10.51
C TYR A 175 -13.75 3.77 -10.43
N ILE A 176 -12.42 3.67 -10.37
CA ILE A 176 -11.51 4.81 -10.25
C ILE A 176 -10.36 4.70 -11.27
N ASN A 177 -9.66 5.81 -11.50
CA ASN A 177 -8.41 5.78 -12.26
C ASN A 177 -7.22 5.86 -11.27
N PRO A 178 -6.76 4.70 -10.72
CA PRO A 178 -5.69 4.70 -9.78
C PRO A 178 -4.39 5.10 -10.50
N CYS A 179 -3.69 6.10 -9.99
CA CYS A 179 -2.37 6.54 -10.47
C CYS A 179 -2.33 7.40 -11.74
N GLY A 180 -3.43 7.66 -12.46
CA GLY A 180 -3.40 8.48 -13.70
C GLY A 180 -2.52 7.94 -14.84
N LEU A 181 -2.07 6.70 -14.74
CA LEU A 181 -1.10 6.07 -15.66
C LEU A 181 -1.75 5.35 -16.85
N GLY A 182 -3.03 5.65 -17.14
CA GLY A 182 -3.79 4.90 -18.14
C GLY A 182 -4.23 3.52 -17.64
N LYS A 183 -4.43 2.56 -18.55
CA LYS A 183 -4.88 1.19 -18.21
C LYS A 183 -3.73 0.38 -17.59
N VAL A 184 -3.47 0.56 -16.30
CA VAL A 184 -2.58 -0.31 -15.53
C VAL A 184 -3.39 -1.48 -14.97
N LYS A 185 -2.95 -2.71 -15.19
CA LYS A 185 -3.57 -3.89 -14.57
C LYS A 185 -3.23 -3.87 -13.07
N ILE A 186 -4.26 -3.87 -12.23
CA ILE A 186 -4.15 -4.03 -10.78
C ILE A 186 -4.20 -5.53 -10.46
N THR A 187 -3.35 -5.98 -9.55
CA THR A 187 -3.29 -7.36 -9.07
C THR A 187 -3.16 -7.42 -7.55
N SER A 188 -3.11 -8.61 -6.98
CA SER A 188 -2.88 -8.89 -5.56
C SER A 188 -1.89 -10.05 -5.39
N ILE A 189 -1.31 -10.22 -4.20
CA ILE A 189 -0.44 -11.35 -3.89
C ILE A 189 -1.18 -12.66 -4.16
N GLU A 190 -2.44 -12.77 -3.75
CA GLU A 190 -3.25 -13.95 -4.00
C GLU A 190 -3.44 -14.22 -5.51
N ASN A 191 -3.72 -13.19 -6.30
CA ASN A 191 -3.89 -13.38 -7.75
C ASN A 191 -2.59 -13.82 -8.43
N ILE A 192 -1.46 -13.27 -8.01
CA ILE A 192 -0.13 -13.71 -8.47
C ILE A 192 0.06 -15.22 -8.19
N LEU A 193 -0.31 -15.70 -6.99
CA LEU A 193 -0.24 -17.11 -6.64
C LEU A 193 -1.24 -17.95 -7.43
N LYS A 194 -2.49 -17.50 -7.58
CA LYS A 194 -3.52 -18.22 -8.37
C LYS A 194 -3.11 -18.41 -9.84
N GLU A 195 -2.52 -17.39 -10.44
CA GLU A 195 -2.03 -17.48 -11.83
C GLU A 195 -0.83 -18.44 -11.98
N ASN A 196 -0.08 -18.69 -10.92
CA ASN A 196 1.11 -19.54 -10.98
C ASN A 196 0.88 -20.98 -10.49
N ASN A 197 0.17 -21.18 -9.40
CA ASN A 197 -0.02 -22.51 -8.78
C ASN A 197 -1.44 -22.76 -8.24
N ASN A 198 -2.39 -21.90 -8.58
CA ASN A 198 -3.79 -21.98 -8.14
C ASN A 198 -3.99 -21.93 -6.62
N LYS A 199 -3.09 -21.25 -5.89
CA LYS A 199 -3.11 -21.13 -4.44
C LYS A 199 -4.00 -19.97 -3.99
N SER A 200 -4.84 -20.20 -2.98
CA SER A 200 -5.60 -19.17 -2.26
C SER A 200 -4.98 -18.91 -0.88
N LEU A 201 -5.14 -17.69 -0.39
CA LEU A 201 -4.62 -17.23 0.89
C LEU A 201 -5.72 -17.15 1.95
N SER A 202 -5.38 -17.49 3.19
CA SER A 202 -6.28 -17.50 4.35
C SER A 202 -6.18 -16.20 5.16
N ALA A 203 -7.10 -16.06 6.14
CA ALA A 203 -7.01 -14.99 7.13
C ALA A 203 -5.75 -15.09 8.02
N LEU A 204 -5.25 -16.31 8.26
CA LEU A 204 -3.99 -16.51 9.00
C LEU A 204 -2.77 -16.04 8.18
N ASP A 205 -2.80 -16.23 6.87
CA ASP A 205 -1.69 -15.80 6.01
C ASP A 205 -1.56 -14.27 6.01
N ILE A 206 -2.67 -13.51 5.89
CA ILE A 206 -2.61 -12.04 5.94
C ILE A 206 -2.18 -11.54 7.32
N HIS A 207 -2.60 -12.19 8.40
CA HIS A 207 -2.14 -11.87 9.76
C HIS A 207 -0.63 -12.04 9.88
N ASN A 208 -0.10 -13.19 9.48
CA ASN A 208 1.32 -13.47 9.52
C ASN A 208 2.13 -12.51 8.62
N PHE A 209 1.59 -12.15 7.46
CA PHE A 209 2.21 -11.16 6.58
C PHE A 209 2.27 -9.77 7.22
N LYS A 210 1.21 -9.32 7.90
CA LYS A 210 1.20 -8.06 8.66
C LYS A 210 2.26 -8.05 9.76
N LEU A 211 2.39 -9.16 10.50
CA LEU A 211 3.42 -9.31 11.55
C LEU A 211 4.83 -9.24 10.96
N MET A 212 5.11 -10.00 9.91
CA MET A 212 6.42 -10.01 9.26
C MET A 212 6.78 -8.63 8.72
N LEU A 213 5.91 -8.03 7.91
CA LEU A 213 6.14 -6.72 7.31
C LEU A 213 6.33 -5.62 8.36
N GLY A 214 5.49 -5.61 9.40
CA GLY A 214 5.56 -4.61 10.47
C GLY A 214 6.88 -4.70 11.25
N ASN A 215 7.31 -5.91 11.62
CA ASN A 215 8.56 -6.12 12.35
C ASN A 215 9.78 -5.75 11.51
N GLU A 216 9.82 -6.14 10.24
CA GLU A 216 10.94 -5.82 9.34
C GLU A 216 11.04 -4.29 9.10
N LEU A 217 9.91 -3.60 8.89
CA LEU A 217 9.87 -2.14 8.78
C LEU A 217 10.32 -1.47 10.08
N PHE A 218 9.88 -1.99 11.23
CA PHE A 218 10.29 -1.46 12.54
C PHE A 218 11.79 -1.59 12.75
N VAL A 219 12.38 -2.74 12.43
CA VAL A 219 13.82 -2.96 12.53
C VAL A 219 14.58 -2.04 11.55
N ALA A 220 14.21 -2.03 10.28
CA ALA A 220 14.89 -1.28 9.23
C ALA A 220 14.85 0.25 9.42
N LEU A 221 13.78 0.77 10.04
CA LEU A 221 13.60 2.21 10.30
C LEU A 221 14.05 2.64 11.70
N ASN A 222 14.47 1.71 12.56
CA ASN A 222 14.89 2.03 13.93
C ASN A 222 16.43 2.07 14.09
N ILE A 223 17.13 1.99 12.98
CA ILE A 223 18.61 2.07 12.91
C ILE A 223 19.07 3.53 13.03
#